data_fbdd5f6bc846518d0e5b40feeee72181
#
_entry.id   fbdd5f6bc846518d0e5b40feeee72181
#
_cell.length_a   1.000
_cell.length_b   1.000
_cell.length_c   1.000
_cell.angle_alpha   90.00
_cell.angle_beta   90.00
_cell.angle_gamma   90.00
#
_symmetry.space_group_name_H-M   'P 1'
#
loop_
_entity.id
_entity.type
_entity.pdbx_description
1 polymer ?
#
loop_
_entity_poly.entity_id
_entity_poly.type
_entity_poly.pdbx_seq_one_letter_code
_entity_poly.pdbx_strand_id
1 'polypeptide(L)'
;FWMENNYFQSKPNNKTAYTIVIPPPNVTGILHMGHMLNVTIQDILVRRARLMGFNACWVPGTDHASIATEAKVVEKLKKSGITKNDLTRDEFLVHAWKWTEEHGGLILEQLKKLGCSCDWDRTKFTLDDDMSESVIKVFVDLHEKNLIYKGYRMVNWDPEAKTTLSNEEVIYEEVNSKIYYIKYKISNSKETITVATTR
;
A
#
# COMPACT_ATOMS: atom_id res chain seq x y z
N PHE A 1 6.10 16.88 27.45
CA PHE A 1 4.96 17.25 28.32
C PHE A 1 3.64 16.62 27.85
N TRP A 2 3.16 16.87 26.59
CA TRP A 2 1.87 16.31 26.12
C TRP A 2 1.87 14.79 26.04
N MET A 3 2.97 14.21 25.59
CA MET A 3 3.12 12.76 25.47
C MET A 3 3.26 12.09 26.84
N GLU A 4 4.06 12.64 27.72
CA GLU A 4 4.28 12.13 29.10
C GLU A 4 2.99 12.14 29.93
N ASN A 5 2.08 13.07 29.66
CA ASN A 5 0.80 13.18 30.35
C ASN A 5 -0.38 12.55 29.61
N ASN A 6 -0.14 11.84 28.48
CA ASN A 6 -1.15 11.14 27.70
C ASN A 6 -2.37 11.99 27.30
N TYR A 7 -2.18 13.30 27.02
CA TYR A 7 -3.27 14.22 26.70
C TYR A 7 -4.06 13.87 25.43
N PHE A 8 -3.49 13.04 24.57
CA PHE A 8 -4.13 12.63 23.32
C PHE A 8 -4.81 11.26 23.41
N GLN A 9 -4.65 10.55 24.53
CA GLN A 9 -5.26 9.26 24.75
C GLN A 9 -6.79 9.40 24.85
N SER A 10 -7.49 8.49 24.18
CA SER A 10 -8.95 8.38 24.23
C SER A 10 -9.37 7.11 24.96
N LYS A 11 -10.28 7.26 25.92
CA LYS A 11 -10.91 6.14 26.63
C LYS A 11 -12.42 6.20 26.46
N PRO A 12 -13.12 5.06 26.32
CA PRO A 12 -14.56 5.02 26.24
C PRO A 12 -15.20 5.78 27.43
N ASN A 13 -16.15 6.66 27.12
CA ASN A 13 -16.91 7.43 28.10
C ASN A 13 -18.27 7.85 27.51
N ASN A 14 -19.07 8.65 28.25
CA ASN A 14 -20.40 9.08 27.84
C ASN A 14 -20.42 10.30 26.89
N LYS A 15 -19.26 10.83 26.48
CA LYS A 15 -19.20 11.94 25.53
C LYS A 15 -19.44 11.43 24.12
N THR A 16 -19.91 12.30 23.24
CA THR A 16 -20.04 12.01 21.81
C THR A 16 -18.67 11.63 21.23
N ALA A 17 -18.59 10.48 20.56
CA ALA A 17 -17.36 10.01 19.94
C ALA A 17 -17.04 10.81 18.66
N TYR A 18 -15.76 11.09 18.45
CA TYR A 18 -15.22 11.64 17.22
C TYR A 18 -13.93 10.88 16.88
N THR A 19 -13.98 9.98 15.91
CA THR A 19 -12.85 9.10 15.60
C THR A 19 -12.36 9.33 14.18
N ILE A 20 -11.06 9.51 14.03
CA ILE A 20 -10.34 9.48 12.75
C ILE A 20 -9.32 8.33 12.80
N VAL A 21 -9.25 7.57 11.72
CA VAL A 21 -8.14 6.64 11.44
C VAL A 21 -7.25 7.34 10.43
N ILE A 22 -5.95 7.47 10.73
CA ILE A 22 -5.00 8.08 9.80
C ILE A 22 -4.96 7.26 8.51
N PRO A 23 -4.91 7.87 7.30
CA PRO A 23 -4.44 7.16 6.13
C PRO A 23 -2.98 6.74 6.38
N PRO A 24 -2.71 5.44 6.58
CA PRO A 24 -1.42 5.02 7.10
C PRO A 24 -0.33 5.25 6.04
N PRO A 25 0.73 6.01 6.34
CA PRO A 25 1.83 6.19 5.39
C PRO A 25 2.54 4.87 5.08
N ASN A 26 2.94 4.70 3.83
CA ASN A 26 3.72 3.57 3.37
C ASN A 26 5.14 3.58 3.97
N VAL A 27 5.65 2.43 4.42
CA VAL A 27 7.01 2.31 4.99
C VAL A 27 8.09 2.31 3.89
N THR A 28 7.97 3.23 2.93
CA THR A 28 8.87 3.34 1.77
C THR A 28 9.98 4.37 1.94
N GLY A 29 9.92 5.19 2.99
CA GLY A 29 10.92 6.23 3.25
C GLY A 29 10.47 7.26 4.28
N ILE A 30 10.77 8.52 4.02
CA ILE A 30 10.42 9.67 4.87
C ILE A 30 9.11 10.32 4.43
N LEU A 31 8.46 11.03 5.33
CA LEU A 31 7.28 11.83 5.01
C LEU A 31 7.63 12.99 4.08
N HIS A 32 6.70 13.36 3.22
CA HIS A 32 6.79 14.51 2.32
C HIS A 32 5.62 15.50 2.53
N MET A 33 5.65 16.63 1.84
CA MET A 33 4.65 17.71 2.01
C MET A 33 3.19 17.25 1.86
N GLY A 34 2.91 16.28 1.00
CA GLY A 34 1.55 15.71 0.85
C GLY A 34 1.07 15.02 2.13
N HIS A 35 1.94 14.30 2.82
CA HIS A 35 1.64 13.72 4.13
C HIS A 35 1.38 14.82 5.17
N MET A 36 2.25 15.86 5.19
CA MET A 36 2.08 16.99 6.13
C MET A 36 0.74 17.69 5.95
N LEU A 37 0.35 17.99 4.71
CA LEU A 37 -0.95 18.61 4.42
C LEU A 37 -2.09 17.73 4.94
N ASN A 38 -2.06 16.45 4.62
CA ASN A 38 -3.10 15.50 5.02
C ASN A 38 -3.26 15.42 6.54
N VAL A 39 -2.16 15.17 7.26
CA VAL A 39 -2.20 15.01 8.72
C VAL A 39 -2.50 16.33 9.45
N THR A 40 -2.08 17.47 8.90
CA THR A 40 -2.39 18.78 9.48
C THR A 40 -3.89 19.05 9.49
N ILE A 41 -4.58 18.75 8.38
CA ILE A 41 -6.05 18.89 8.30
C ILE A 41 -6.73 18.01 9.34
N GLN A 42 -6.31 16.76 9.46
CA GLN A 42 -6.84 15.82 10.45
C GLN A 42 -6.59 16.31 11.89
N ASP A 43 -5.38 16.79 12.19
CA ASP A 43 -5.02 17.28 13.51
C ASP A 43 -5.86 18.49 13.93
N ILE A 44 -6.09 19.42 13.01
CA ILE A 44 -6.98 20.58 13.23
C ILE A 44 -8.40 20.10 13.61
N LEU A 45 -8.94 19.15 12.87
CA LEU A 45 -10.30 18.64 13.11
C LEU A 45 -10.40 17.91 14.45
N VAL A 46 -9.41 17.07 14.78
CA VAL A 46 -9.37 16.35 16.06
C VAL A 46 -9.21 17.29 17.24
N ARG A 47 -8.32 18.29 17.14
CA ARG A 47 -8.15 19.31 18.18
C ARG A 47 -9.42 20.14 18.38
N ARG A 48 -10.06 20.53 17.27
CA ARG A 48 -11.36 21.21 17.33
C ARG A 48 -12.42 20.36 18.05
N ALA A 49 -12.51 19.06 17.70
CA ALA A 49 -13.46 18.17 18.37
C ALA A 49 -13.20 18.07 19.88
N ARG A 50 -11.93 17.98 20.32
CA ARG A 50 -11.58 18.01 21.75
C ARG A 50 -12.02 19.29 22.43
N LEU A 51 -11.79 20.45 21.79
CA LEU A 51 -12.22 21.75 22.31
C LEU A 51 -13.75 21.86 22.42
N MET A 52 -14.49 21.20 21.54
CA MET A 52 -15.96 21.13 21.59
C MET A 52 -16.48 20.11 22.63
N GLY A 53 -15.59 19.42 23.35
CA GLY A 53 -15.95 18.47 24.39
C GLY A 53 -16.22 17.04 23.93
N PHE A 54 -15.96 16.70 22.65
CA PHE A 54 -16.08 15.33 22.15
C PHE A 54 -15.01 14.41 22.78
N ASN A 55 -15.32 13.11 22.81
CA ASN A 55 -14.30 12.08 23.03
C ASN A 55 -13.59 11.81 21.70
N ALA A 56 -12.51 12.56 21.43
CA ALA A 56 -11.83 12.50 20.16
C ALA A 56 -10.68 11.49 20.20
N CYS A 57 -10.74 10.52 19.30
CA CYS A 57 -9.72 9.48 19.08
C CYS A 57 -9.14 9.61 17.67
N TRP A 58 -7.84 9.80 17.56
CA TRP A 58 -7.13 9.76 16.28
C TRP A 58 -6.12 8.63 16.29
N VAL A 59 -6.41 7.57 15.53
CA VAL A 59 -5.63 6.33 15.50
C VAL A 59 -4.49 6.48 14.50
N PRO A 60 -3.22 6.43 14.92
CA PRO A 60 -2.07 6.44 14.02
C PRO A 60 -1.74 5.04 13.53
N GLY A 61 -0.96 4.97 12.45
CA GLY A 61 -0.46 3.70 11.92
C GLY A 61 0.44 3.88 10.71
N THR A 62 0.99 2.76 10.25
CA THR A 62 1.81 2.68 9.02
C THR A 62 1.36 1.51 8.15
N ASP A 63 1.57 1.64 6.84
CA ASP A 63 1.23 0.63 5.86
C ASP A 63 2.47 -0.10 5.35
N HIS A 64 2.42 -1.42 5.26
CA HIS A 64 3.48 -2.26 4.70
C HIS A 64 3.72 -2.00 3.21
N ALA A 65 2.73 -1.50 2.47
CA ALA A 65 2.80 -1.09 1.06
C ALA A 65 3.53 -2.08 0.13
N SER A 66 3.35 -3.34 0.39
CA SER A 66 3.85 -4.55 -0.31
C SER A 66 4.85 -4.30 -1.47
N ILE A 67 4.36 -4.03 -2.68
CA ILE A 67 5.17 -3.86 -3.90
C ILE A 67 6.16 -2.69 -3.78
N ALA A 68 5.72 -1.55 -3.28
CA ALA A 68 6.56 -0.35 -3.16
C ALA A 68 7.70 -0.57 -2.14
N THR A 69 7.41 -1.23 -1.02
CA THR A 69 8.43 -1.61 -0.02
C THR A 69 9.39 -2.65 -0.60
N GLU A 70 8.89 -3.66 -1.31
CA GLU A 70 9.71 -4.66 -1.98
C GLU A 70 10.68 -4.01 -2.97
N ALA A 71 10.21 -3.07 -3.80
CA ALA A 71 11.06 -2.35 -4.74
C ALA A 71 12.23 -1.63 -4.04
N LYS A 72 11.96 -1.01 -2.88
CA LYS A 72 12.99 -0.33 -2.06
C LYS A 72 13.99 -1.32 -1.47
N VAL A 73 13.53 -2.46 -0.97
CA VAL A 73 14.41 -3.52 -0.47
C VAL A 73 15.29 -4.07 -1.58
N VAL A 74 14.73 -4.35 -2.76
CA VAL A 74 15.49 -4.81 -3.94
C VAL A 74 16.53 -3.77 -4.36
N GLU A 75 16.20 -2.48 -4.38
CA GLU A 75 17.14 -1.40 -4.69
C GLU A 75 18.31 -1.38 -3.67
N LYS A 76 18.01 -1.52 -2.38
CA LYS A 76 19.02 -1.59 -1.30
C LYS A 76 19.95 -2.79 -1.49
N LEU A 77 19.39 -3.97 -1.77
CA LEU A 77 20.14 -5.20 -2.00
C LEU A 77 21.07 -5.09 -3.23
N LYS A 78 20.56 -4.56 -4.34
CA LYS A 78 21.36 -4.31 -5.57
C LYS A 78 22.59 -3.43 -5.28
N LYS A 79 22.46 -2.41 -4.44
CA LYS A 79 23.60 -1.56 -4.01
C LYS A 79 24.65 -2.34 -3.22
N SER A 80 24.26 -3.45 -2.59
CA SER A 80 25.14 -4.37 -1.87
C SER A 80 25.62 -5.54 -2.73
N GLY A 81 25.32 -5.55 -4.03
CA GLY A 81 25.71 -6.60 -4.97
C GLY A 81 24.88 -7.89 -4.86
N ILE A 82 23.74 -7.85 -4.18
CA ILE A 82 22.84 -9.00 -4.00
C ILE A 82 21.63 -8.83 -4.92
N THR A 83 21.27 -9.86 -5.66
CA THR A 83 20.01 -9.86 -6.44
C THR A 83 18.91 -10.64 -5.71
N LYS A 84 17.66 -10.26 -5.93
CA LYS A 84 16.52 -10.98 -5.32
C LYS A 84 16.50 -12.47 -5.69
N ASN A 85 16.97 -12.82 -6.89
CA ASN A 85 17.00 -14.20 -7.37
C ASN A 85 18.05 -15.08 -6.66
N ASP A 86 19.01 -14.46 -5.97
CA ASP A 86 20.03 -15.17 -5.19
C ASP A 86 19.53 -15.56 -3.79
N LEU A 87 18.36 -15.08 -3.42
CA LEU A 87 17.76 -15.26 -2.09
C LEU A 87 16.55 -16.19 -2.15
N THR A 88 16.39 -17.00 -1.12
CA THR A 88 15.13 -17.68 -0.85
C THR A 88 14.07 -16.67 -0.38
N ARG A 89 12.80 -17.09 -0.36
CA ARG A 89 11.72 -16.24 0.16
C ARG A 89 11.97 -15.81 1.61
N ASP A 90 12.42 -16.71 2.45
CA ASP A 90 12.61 -16.43 3.88
C ASP A 90 13.79 -15.48 4.12
N GLU A 91 14.89 -15.63 3.39
CA GLU A 91 16.02 -14.68 3.42
C GLU A 91 15.59 -13.29 2.94
N PHE A 92 14.79 -13.20 1.86
CA PHE A 92 14.27 -11.92 1.41
C PHE A 92 13.35 -11.27 2.46
N LEU A 93 12.49 -12.05 3.14
CA LEU A 93 11.62 -11.55 4.21
C LEU A 93 12.41 -10.96 5.37
N VAL A 94 13.57 -11.53 5.74
CA VAL A 94 14.45 -10.95 6.78
C VAL A 94 14.86 -9.53 6.39
N HIS A 95 15.24 -9.31 5.13
CA HIS A 95 15.59 -7.98 4.64
C HIS A 95 14.39 -7.03 4.61
N ALA A 96 13.21 -7.51 4.24
CA ALA A 96 11.99 -6.73 4.21
C ALA A 96 11.54 -6.30 5.61
N TRP A 97 11.59 -7.19 6.60
CA TRP A 97 11.28 -6.87 8.00
C TRP A 97 12.26 -5.86 8.57
N LYS A 98 13.57 -6.04 8.33
CA LYS A 98 14.57 -5.07 8.75
C LYS A 98 14.33 -3.68 8.16
N TRP A 99 13.94 -3.60 6.89
CA TRP A 99 13.55 -2.33 6.26
C TRP A 99 12.36 -1.69 6.97
N THR A 100 11.34 -2.49 7.26
CA THR A 100 10.11 -2.04 7.94
C THR A 100 10.40 -1.50 9.34
N GLU A 101 11.25 -2.16 10.12
CA GLU A 101 11.69 -1.69 11.43
C GLU A 101 12.45 -0.36 11.34
N GLU A 102 13.40 -0.25 10.40
CA GLU A 102 14.19 0.97 10.20
C GLU A 102 13.32 2.18 9.80
N HIS A 103 12.33 2.00 8.93
CA HIS A 103 11.57 3.12 8.34
C HIS A 103 10.22 3.37 9.01
N GLY A 104 9.55 2.35 9.52
CA GLY A 104 8.28 2.50 10.22
C GLY A 104 8.40 3.35 11.48
N GLY A 105 9.44 3.12 12.28
CA GLY A 105 9.75 3.94 13.45
C GLY A 105 10.05 5.39 13.11
N LEU A 106 10.79 5.65 12.04
CA LEU A 106 11.13 7.01 11.59
C LEU A 106 9.89 7.82 11.21
N ILE A 107 8.95 7.21 10.48
CA ILE A 107 7.69 7.86 10.10
C ILE A 107 6.89 8.29 11.33
N LEU A 108 6.74 7.42 12.31
CA LEU A 108 6.02 7.73 13.54
C LEU A 108 6.71 8.85 14.34
N GLU A 109 8.03 8.85 14.41
CA GLU A 109 8.79 9.93 15.04
C GLU A 109 8.62 11.27 14.28
N GLN A 110 8.57 11.26 12.96
CA GLN A 110 8.29 12.45 12.16
C GLN A 110 6.89 13.00 12.44
N LEU A 111 5.86 12.14 12.55
CA LEU A 111 4.51 12.55 12.92
C LEU A 111 4.45 13.15 14.33
N LYS A 112 5.18 12.58 15.29
CA LYS A 112 5.30 13.14 16.64
C LYS A 112 5.97 14.51 16.63
N LYS A 113 7.05 14.68 15.84
CA LYS A 113 7.75 15.98 15.69
C LYS A 113 6.88 17.04 15.03
N LEU A 114 5.98 16.66 14.12
CA LEU A 114 4.96 17.54 13.55
C LEU A 114 3.91 17.97 14.59
N GLY A 115 3.88 17.34 15.75
CA GLY A 115 2.93 17.64 16.81
C GLY A 115 1.56 16.97 16.60
N CYS A 116 1.45 15.94 15.77
CA CYS A 116 0.20 15.22 15.55
C CYS A 116 -0.37 14.69 16.87
N SER A 117 -1.62 15.07 17.16
CA SER A 117 -2.29 14.75 18.43
C SER A 117 -2.98 13.37 18.37
N CYS A 118 -2.26 12.37 17.92
CA CYS A 118 -2.72 10.99 17.84
C CYS A 118 -2.78 10.31 19.21
N ASP A 119 -3.64 9.32 19.33
CA ASP A 119 -3.62 8.34 20.42
C ASP A 119 -2.53 7.30 20.14
N TRP A 120 -1.31 7.59 20.57
CA TRP A 120 -0.10 6.83 20.23
C TRP A 120 -0.11 5.41 20.79
N ASP A 121 -0.86 5.14 21.85
CA ASP A 121 -1.02 3.79 22.41
C ASP A 121 -1.81 2.87 21.48
N ARG A 122 -2.53 3.45 20.51
CA ARG A 122 -3.30 2.73 19.49
C ARG A 122 -2.59 2.62 18.15
N THR A 123 -1.28 2.88 18.12
CA THR A 123 -0.49 2.74 16.89
C THR A 123 -0.62 1.34 16.32
N LYS A 124 -0.94 1.24 15.01
CA LYS A 124 -1.08 -0.02 14.29
C LYS A 124 -0.22 -0.05 13.03
N PHE A 125 0.30 -1.22 12.76
CA PHE A 125 0.91 -1.57 11.48
C PHE A 125 -0.01 -2.55 10.75
N THR A 126 -0.15 -2.40 9.44
CA THR A 126 -1.11 -3.19 8.65
C THR A 126 -0.83 -4.70 8.62
N LEU A 127 0.37 -5.15 9.03
CA LEU A 127 0.71 -6.57 9.20
C LEU A 127 0.80 -7.01 10.66
N ASP A 128 0.31 -6.21 11.62
CA ASP A 128 0.16 -6.69 13.00
C ASP A 128 -0.76 -7.92 13.03
N ASP A 129 -0.53 -8.83 13.96
CA ASP A 129 -1.26 -10.11 14.03
C ASP A 129 -2.77 -9.91 14.16
N ASP A 130 -3.21 -9.00 15.02
CA ASP A 130 -4.63 -8.67 15.22
C ASP A 130 -5.27 -8.00 13.99
N MET A 131 -4.49 -7.23 13.22
CA MET A 131 -4.94 -6.66 11.95
C MET A 131 -5.09 -7.76 10.90
N SER A 132 -4.12 -8.66 10.79
CA SER A 132 -4.15 -9.79 9.86
C SER A 132 -5.34 -10.72 10.15
N GLU A 133 -5.60 -11.04 11.41
CA GLU A 133 -6.76 -11.82 11.83
C GLU A 133 -8.09 -11.14 11.45
N SER A 134 -8.18 -9.83 11.69
CA SER A 134 -9.37 -9.04 11.36
C SER A 134 -9.63 -9.01 9.85
N VAL A 135 -8.59 -8.85 9.02
CA VAL A 135 -8.70 -8.87 7.55
C VAL A 135 -9.18 -10.23 7.06
N ILE A 136 -8.61 -11.33 7.56
CA ILE A 136 -9.03 -12.69 7.17
C ILE A 136 -10.49 -12.92 7.55
N LYS A 137 -10.89 -12.54 8.76
CA LYS A 137 -12.27 -12.68 9.23
C LYS A 137 -13.26 -11.92 8.33
N VAL A 138 -12.96 -10.68 7.98
CA VAL A 138 -13.80 -9.88 7.07
C VAL A 138 -13.84 -10.49 5.68
N PHE A 139 -12.73 -10.99 5.17
CA PHE A 139 -12.68 -11.67 3.87
C PHE A 139 -13.59 -12.91 3.83
N VAL A 140 -13.53 -13.75 4.86
CA VAL A 140 -14.39 -14.94 4.98
C VAL A 140 -15.87 -14.54 5.07
N ASP A 141 -16.21 -13.55 5.90
CA ASP A 141 -17.58 -13.05 6.06
C ASP A 141 -18.16 -12.51 4.73
N LEU A 142 -17.36 -11.78 3.97
CA LEU A 142 -17.76 -11.28 2.64
C LEU A 142 -17.96 -12.42 1.63
N HIS A 143 -17.12 -13.46 1.68
CA HIS A 143 -17.27 -14.63 0.84
C HIS A 143 -18.55 -15.42 1.19
N GLU A 144 -18.82 -15.66 2.48
CA GLU A 144 -20.04 -16.33 2.94
C GLU A 144 -21.31 -15.57 2.55
N LYS A 145 -21.25 -14.25 2.51
CA LYS A 145 -22.33 -13.37 2.02
C LYS A 145 -22.43 -13.30 0.49
N ASN A 146 -21.61 -14.03 -0.26
CA ASN A 146 -21.52 -14.01 -1.73
C ASN A 146 -21.23 -12.62 -2.31
N LEU A 147 -20.55 -11.75 -1.57
CA LEU A 147 -20.13 -10.42 -2.01
C LEU A 147 -18.80 -10.44 -2.74
N ILE A 148 -17.99 -11.48 -2.54
CA ILE A 148 -16.74 -11.71 -3.27
C ILE A 148 -16.76 -13.12 -3.87
N TYR A 149 -16.13 -13.27 -5.03
CA TYR A 149 -16.01 -14.53 -5.74
C TYR A 149 -14.68 -14.60 -6.53
N LYS A 150 -14.23 -15.80 -6.85
CA LYS A 150 -13.05 -16.01 -7.69
C LYS A 150 -13.43 -15.83 -9.17
N GLY A 151 -12.71 -14.96 -9.87
CA GLY A 151 -12.92 -14.69 -11.30
C GLY A 151 -11.62 -14.44 -12.03
N TYR A 152 -11.69 -14.37 -13.37
CA TYR A 152 -10.55 -14.04 -14.25
C TYR A 152 -10.81 -12.72 -14.93
N ARG A 153 -9.79 -11.84 -14.96
CA ARG A 153 -9.85 -10.56 -15.65
C ARG A 153 -8.54 -10.29 -16.38
N MET A 154 -8.59 -9.49 -17.43
CA MET A 154 -7.40 -8.93 -18.06
C MET A 154 -6.76 -7.92 -17.10
N VAL A 155 -5.44 -7.99 -16.98
CA VAL A 155 -4.66 -7.11 -16.11
C VAL A 155 -3.44 -6.60 -16.88
N ASN A 156 -2.92 -5.44 -16.49
CA ASN A 156 -1.60 -5.01 -16.91
C ASN A 156 -0.56 -5.83 -16.12
N TRP A 157 0.41 -6.39 -16.83
CA TRP A 157 1.42 -7.26 -16.25
C TRP A 157 2.81 -6.76 -16.58
N ASP A 158 3.65 -6.57 -15.55
CA ASP A 158 5.06 -6.31 -15.70
C ASP A 158 5.85 -7.65 -15.64
N PRO A 159 6.46 -8.09 -16.76
CA PRO A 159 7.19 -9.34 -16.81
C PRO A 159 8.54 -9.29 -16.06
N GLU A 160 9.11 -8.10 -15.86
CA GLU A 160 10.36 -7.93 -15.11
C GLU A 160 10.11 -7.99 -13.60
N ALA A 161 9.18 -7.20 -13.10
CA ALA A 161 8.77 -7.19 -11.70
C ALA A 161 7.90 -8.42 -11.33
N LYS A 162 7.37 -9.15 -12.32
CA LYS A 162 6.48 -10.33 -12.15
C LYS A 162 5.27 -10.01 -11.27
N THR A 163 4.65 -8.87 -11.53
CA THR A 163 3.48 -8.38 -10.79
C THR A 163 2.45 -7.73 -11.71
N THR A 164 1.24 -7.57 -11.19
CA THR A 164 0.21 -6.75 -11.83
C THR A 164 0.44 -5.27 -11.53
N LEU A 165 0.03 -4.42 -12.48
CA LEU A 165 0.08 -2.97 -12.35
C LEU A 165 -1.34 -2.39 -12.37
N SER A 166 -1.56 -1.33 -11.61
CA SER A 166 -2.78 -0.52 -11.73
C SER A 166 -2.77 0.28 -13.04
N ASN A 167 -3.93 0.77 -13.46
CA ASN A 167 -4.01 1.58 -14.69
C ASN A 167 -3.23 2.90 -14.56
N GLU A 168 -3.12 3.42 -13.34
CA GLU A 168 -2.42 4.67 -13.01
C GLU A 168 -0.90 4.53 -13.12
N GLU A 169 -0.38 3.31 -13.00
CA GLU A 169 1.05 3.00 -13.08
C GLU A 169 1.52 2.77 -14.52
N VAL A 170 0.57 2.59 -15.47
CA VAL A 170 0.89 2.33 -16.88
C VAL A 170 1.15 3.62 -17.60
N ILE A 171 2.34 3.74 -18.19
CA ILE A 171 2.72 4.85 -19.05
C ILE A 171 2.45 4.44 -20.50
N TYR A 172 1.62 5.21 -21.20
CA TYR A 172 1.31 4.99 -22.60
C TYR A 172 2.23 5.82 -23.49
N GLU A 173 2.91 5.16 -24.41
CA GLU A 173 3.76 5.81 -25.42
C GLU A 173 3.22 5.52 -26.82
N GLU A 174 3.19 6.55 -27.67
CA GLU A 174 2.85 6.38 -29.08
C GLU A 174 4.07 5.89 -29.85
N VAL A 175 3.94 4.72 -30.48
CA VAL A 175 5.00 4.10 -31.27
C VAL A 175 4.53 3.93 -32.71
N ASN A 176 5.32 4.43 -33.68
CA ASN A 176 5.07 4.18 -35.08
C ASN A 176 5.38 2.71 -35.41
N SER A 177 4.34 1.94 -35.73
CA SER A 177 4.45 0.53 -36.06
C SER A 177 3.78 0.22 -37.39
N LYS A 178 3.98 -0.99 -37.91
CA LYS A 178 3.37 -1.48 -39.15
C LYS A 178 2.53 -2.71 -38.89
N ILE A 179 1.39 -2.79 -39.59
CA ILE A 179 0.60 -4.02 -39.62
C ILE A 179 1.03 -4.80 -40.85
N TYR A 180 1.41 -6.07 -40.66
CA TYR A 180 1.80 -6.98 -41.72
C TYR A 180 0.63 -7.92 -42.02
N TYR A 181 0.26 -8.02 -43.30
CA TYR A 181 -0.74 -8.95 -43.77
C TYR A 181 -0.06 -10.14 -44.44
N ILE A 182 -0.10 -11.29 -43.81
CA ILE A 182 0.57 -12.51 -44.25
C ILE A 182 -0.49 -13.45 -44.83
N LYS A 183 -0.26 -13.92 -46.06
CA LYS A 183 -1.14 -14.85 -46.76
C LYS A 183 -0.61 -16.27 -46.63
N TYR A 184 -1.37 -17.16 -46.03
CA TYR A 184 -1.08 -18.58 -45.95
C TYR A 184 -1.91 -19.33 -46.99
N LYS A 185 -1.29 -20.24 -47.76
CA LYS A 185 -2.00 -21.09 -48.70
C LYS A 185 -2.66 -22.23 -47.94
N ILE A 186 -3.91 -22.54 -48.32
CA ILE A 186 -4.62 -23.71 -47.81
C ILE A 186 -4.12 -24.93 -48.59
N SER A 187 -3.76 -25.99 -47.87
CA SER A 187 -3.34 -27.25 -48.50
C SER A 187 -4.42 -27.80 -49.39
N ASN A 188 -4.06 -28.23 -50.58
CA ASN A 188 -4.95 -28.76 -51.62
C ASN A 188 -6.06 -27.81 -52.12
N SER A 189 -5.88 -26.48 -51.94
CA SER A 189 -6.80 -25.44 -52.43
C SER A 189 -6.05 -24.32 -53.12
N LYS A 190 -6.73 -23.56 -53.96
CA LYS A 190 -6.24 -22.29 -54.52
C LYS A 190 -6.48 -21.11 -53.59
N GLU A 191 -7.20 -21.30 -52.49
CA GLU A 191 -7.57 -20.28 -51.53
C GLU A 191 -6.44 -19.96 -50.57
N THR A 192 -6.49 -18.77 -50.00
CA THR A 192 -5.54 -18.30 -48.99
C THR A 192 -6.24 -17.74 -47.79
N ILE A 193 -5.68 -17.92 -46.61
CA ILE A 193 -6.09 -17.23 -45.39
C ILE A 193 -5.12 -16.08 -45.17
N THR A 194 -5.66 -14.87 -44.98
CA THR A 194 -4.86 -13.70 -44.64
C THR A 194 -4.96 -13.42 -43.15
N VAL A 195 -3.83 -13.35 -42.47
CA VAL A 195 -3.72 -12.96 -41.05
C VAL A 195 -2.99 -11.63 -40.96
N ALA A 196 -3.39 -10.79 -39.99
CA ALA A 196 -2.74 -9.54 -39.71
C ALA A 196 -2.00 -9.64 -38.36
N THR A 197 -0.80 -9.07 -38.34
CA THR A 197 0.02 -9.02 -37.12
C THR A 197 0.86 -7.74 -37.09
N THR A 198 1.15 -7.28 -35.88
CA THR A 198 2.10 -6.18 -35.63
C THR A 198 3.49 -6.70 -35.22
N ARG A 199 3.66 -8.01 -35.14
CA ARG A 199 4.91 -8.67 -34.71
C ARG A 199 5.43 -9.62 -35.76
#